data_ce8ca432e76db6a9bb6424a9632742b0
#
_entry.id   ce8ca432e76db6a9bb6424a9632742b0
#
_cell.length_a   1.000
_cell.length_b   1.000
_cell.length_c   1.000
_cell.angle_alpha   90.00
_cell.angle_beta   90.00
_cell.angle_gamma   90.00
#
_symmetry.space_group_name_H-M   'P 1'
#
loop_
_entity.id
_entity.type
_entity.pdbx_description
1 polymer ?
#
loop_
_entity_poly.entity_id
_entity_poly.type
_entity_poly.pdbx_seq_one_letter_code
_entity_poly.pdbx_strand_id
1 'polypeptide(L)'
;MKLIKPLLGFFCVSVLSLGIAHASMPKSQILLADLNTPYGLQVTIVSDKTSYNNQPYLTSTGLYFTHEVLVGDKSQTDIAYYDLTTQQVSNLTKSAVSEYSPTLMPDKSNLSAIVVEADGKQKLWQYSPLSEGPATRIFDWIEPVGYHAWGIKNDLVMFILGEPHTLQYTSVEAAKGQVVASNIGRTLIYNNSTATFLFSYTKNEQHILASFNPQNKQVEDLLRLPSQVQDFILKDDATIAYAIKNRVYQRKLNGSNEISQWLDLSTYCKTNITRMSYNNEKLAFVCDITK
;
A
#
# COMPACT_ATOMS: atom_id res chain seq x y z
N MET A 1 69.99 -28.18 34.14
CA MET A 1 69.59 -27.30 33.01
C MET A 1 68.52 -28.05 32.21
N LYS A 2 67.23 -27.79 32.52
CA LYS A 2 66.09 -28.45 31.85
C LYS A 2 65.47 -27.46 30.87
N LEU A 3 65.49 -27.83 29.60
CA LEU A 3 64.81 -27.06 28.50
C LEU A 3 63.31 -27.28 28.58
N ILE A 4 62.57 -26.21 28.72
CA ILE A 4 61.11 -26.17 28.60
C ILE A 4 60.81 -25.80 27.15
N LYS A 5 60.07 -26.68 26.41
CA LYS A 5 59.51 -26.40 25.09
C LYS A 5 58.20 -25.65 25.24
N PRO A 6 57.90 -24.59 24.44
CA PRO A 6 56.59 -23.97 24.44
C PRO A 6 55.61 -24.78 23.56
N LEU A 7 54.42 -25.05 24.11
CA LEU A 7 53.29 -25.65 23.45
C LEU A 7 52.57 -24.52 22.67
N LEU A 8 52.58 -24.54 21.35
CA LEU A 8 51.76 -23.66 20.49
C LEU A 8 50.32 -24.22 20.48
N GLY A 9 49.43 -23.58 21.20
CA GLY A 9 48.00 -23.83 21.10
C GLY A 9 47.40 -23.16 19.85
N PHE A 10 46.93 -23.96 18.91
CA PHE A 10 46.11 -23.49 17.77
C PHE A 10 44.73 -23.15 18.30
N PHE A 11 44.38 -21.84 18.37
CA PHE A 11 43.02 -21.38 18.61
C PHE A 11 42.28 -21.43 17.27
N CYS A 12 41.43 -22.43 17.09
CA CYS A 12 40.48 -22.50 15.99
C CYS A 12 39.32 -21.55 16.27
N VAL A 13 39.36 -20.36 15.69
CA VAL A 13 38.22 -19.41 15.72
C VAL A 13 37.18 -19.89 14.73
N SER A 14 36.17 -20.61 15.21
CA SER A 14 34.99 -20.92 14.44
C SER A 14 34.17 -19.63 14.24
N VAL A 15 34.23 -19.05 13.05
CA VAL A 15 33.35 -17.97 12.64
C VAL A 15 31.96 -18.57 12.46
N LEU A 16 31.08 -18.42 13.45
CA LEU A 16 29.66 -18.63 13.28
C LEU A 16 29.13 -17.55 12.31
N SER A 17 28.89 -17.91 11.06
CA SER A 17 28.10 -17.12 10.16
C SER A 17 26.66 -17.12 10.68
N LEU A 18 26.26 -16.06 11.38
CA LEU A 18 24.85 -15.76 11.64
C LEU A 18 24.20 -15.49 10.28
N GLY A 19 23.55 -16.50 9.74
CA GLY A 19 22.66 -16.33 8.59
C GLY A 19 21.54 -15.39 9.01
N ILE A 20 21.50 -14.20 8.42
CA ILE A 20 20.35 -13.29 8.54
C ILE A 20 19.19 -14.00 7.84
N ALA A 21 18.29 -14.61 8.62
CA ALA A 21 17.05 -15.13 8.10
C ALA A 21 16.24 -13.95 7.59
N HIS A 22 16.18 -13.77 6.28
CA HIS A 22 15.22 -12.86 5.67
C HIS A 22 13.83 -13.42 5.97
N ALA A 23 13.04 -12.68 6.75
CA ALA A 23 11.65 -13.03 6.97
C ALA A 23 10.95 -13.05 5.59
N SER A 24 10.38 -14.20 5.22
CA SER A 24 9.60 -14.31 3.99
C SER A 24 8.40 -13.35 4.05
N MET A 25 8.10 -12.70 2.93
CA MET A 25 6.91 -11.84 2.83
C MET A 25 5.64 -12.66 3.12
N PRO A 26 4.63 -12.07 3.79
CA PRO A 26 3.38 -12.76 4.10
C PRO A 26 2.64 -13.07 2.79
N LYS A 27 2.26 -14.34 2.59
CA LYS A 27 1.49 -14.75 1.40
C LYS A 27 0.12 -14.15 1.41
N SER A 28 -0.33 -13.68 0.26
CA SER A 28 -1.64 -13.07 0.07
C SER A 28 -2.13 -13.22 -1.36
N GLN A 29 -3.44 -13.20 -1.56
CA GLN A 29 -4.08 -13.34 -2.85
C GLN A 29 -4.93 -12.11 -3.15
N ILE A 30 -4.88 -11.63 -4.38
CA ILE A 30 -5.78 -10.58 -4.87
C ILE A 30 -6.94 -11.20 -5.61
N LEU A 31 -8.14 -10.75 -5.21
CA LEU A 31 -9.41 -11.11 -5.84
C LEU A 31 -10.11 -9.82 -6.30
N LEU A 32 -10.90 -9.93 -7.37
CA LEU A 32 -11.69 -8.84 -7.93
C LEU A 32 -13.17 -9.24 -7.91
N ALA A 33 -13.95 -8.51 -7.12
CA ALA A 33 -15.41 -8.64 -7.07
C ALA A 33 -16.04 -7.65 -8.07
N ASP A 34 -16.91 -8.14 -8.94
CA ASP A 34 -17.80 -7.35 -9.78
C ASP A 34 -19.17 -7.29 -9.11
N LEU A 35 -19.61 -6.07 -8.77
CA LEU A 35 -20.84 -5.81 -8.04
C LEU A 35 -22.01 -5.45 -8.97
N ASN A 36 -21.74 -5.23 -10.25
CA ASN A 36 -22.74 -4.84 -11.26
C ASN A 36 -22.96 -5.97 -12.25
N THR A 37 -23.34 -7.15 -11.75
CA THR A 37 -23.69 -8.29 -12.61
C THR A 37 -25.12 -8.73 -12.40
N PRO A 38 -25.84 -9.16 -13.47
CA PRO A 38 -27.22 -9.63 -13.34
C PRO A 38 -27.35 -10.94 -12.55
N TYR A 39 -26.25 -11.61 -12.29
CA TYR A 39 -26.21 -12.91 -11.58
C TYR A 39 -25.75 -12.77 -10.12
N GLY A 40 -25.73 -11.55 -9.58
CA GLY A 40 -25.21 -11.24 -8.24
C GLY A 40 -23.68 -11.10 -8.22
N LEU A 41 -23.11 -11.18 -7.04
CA LEU A 41 -21.68 -10.98 -6.81
C LEU A 41 -20.85 -12.04 -7.56
N GLN A 42 -19.99 -11.60 -8.47
CA GLN A 42 -19.00 -12.45 -9.14
C GLN A 42 -17.60 -12.08 -8.69
N VAL A 43 -16.77 -13.07 -8.39
CA VAL A 43 -15.39 -12.85 -7.92
C VAL A 43 -14.41 -13.63 -8.78
N THR A 44 -13.45 -12.90 -9.34
CA THR A 44 -12.35 -13.43 -10.14
C THR A 44 -11.07 -13.47 -9.30
N ILE A 45 -10.31 -14.56 -9.41
CA ILE A 45 -8.98 -14.68 -8.84
C ILE A 45 -8.00 -13.96 -9.77
N VAL A 46 -7.32 -12.92 -9.27
CA VAL A 46 -6.36 -12.13 -10.05
C VAL A 46 -4.94 -12.64 -9.88
N SER A 47 -4.54 -13.00 -8.67
CA SER A 47 -3.19 -13.50 -8.40
C SER A 47 -3.18 -14.89 -7.77
N ASP A 48 -2.03 -15.56 -7.80
CA ASP A 48 -1.83 -16.80 -7.05
C ASP A 48 -1.88 -16.53 -5.52
N LYS A 49 -1.85 -17.60 -4.74
CA LYS A 49 -1.86 -17.58 -3.27
C LYS A 49 -0.54 -18.04 -2.65
N THR A 50 0.50 -18.24 -3.46
CA THR A 50 1.77 -18.83 -3.02
C THR A 50 2.84 -17.79 -2.76
N SER A 51 2.61 -16.54 -3.20
CA SER A 51 3.51 -15.41 -3.10
C SER A 51 2.84 -14.21 -2.40
N TYR A 52 3.60 -13.14 -2.18
CA TYR A 52 3.07 -11.86 -1.70
C TYR A 52 2.43 -11.09 -2.87
N ASN A 53 1.13 -10.77 -2.73
CA ASN A 53 0.36 -9.95 -3.67
C ASN A 53 -0.43 -8.93 -2.88
N ASN A 54 -0.17 -7.62 -3.05
CA ASN A 54 -0.73 -6.62 -2.15
C ASN A 54 -0.89 -5.24 -2.82
N GLN A 55 -1.42 -4.27 -2.08
CA GLN A 55 -1.55 -2.86 -2.45
C GLN A 55 -2.24 -2.66 -3.80
N PRO A 56 -3.47 -3.21 -3.96
CA PRO A 56 -4.23 -3.07 -5.19
C PRO A 56 -4.60 -1.61 -5.43
N TYR A 57 -4.48 -1.17 -6.68
CA TYR A 57 -4.95 0.13 -7.16
C TYR A 57 -5.80 -0.07 -8.42
N LEU A 58 -7.11 0.02 -8.25
CA LEU A 58 -8.08 -0.27 -9.30
C LEU A 58 -8.41 1.01 -10.09
N THR A 59 -8.32 0.91 -11.41
CA THR A 59 -8.70 1.95 -12.37
C THR A 59 -9.89 1.50 -13.22
N SER A 60 -10.33 2.33 -14.16
CA SER A 60 -11.39 1.95 -15.11
C SER A 60 -10.95 0.90 -16.14
N THR A 61 -9.65 0.73 -16.36
CA THR A 61 -9.09 -0.17 -17.39
C THR A 61 -8.40 -1.40 -16.82
N GLY A 62 -7.95 -1.34 -15.58
CA GLY A 62 -7.20 -2.44 -14.98
C GLY A 62 -6.86 -2.24 -13.51
N LEU A 63 -6.17 -3.21 -12.97
CA LEU A 63 -5.75 -3.26 -11.59
C LEU A 63 -4.23 -3.36 -11.51
N TYR A 64 -3.60 -2.33 -10.95
CA TYR A 64 -2.19 -2.35 -10.59
C TYR A 64 -2.03 -2.96 -9.19
N PHE A 65 -0.96 -3.70 -8.96
CA PHE A 65 -0.69 -4.27 -7.64
C PHE A 65 0.79 -4.62 -7.47
N THR A 66 1.23 -4.69 -6.23
CA THR A 66 2.55 -5.19 -5.86
C THR A 66 2.55 -6.72 -5.91
N HIS A 67 3.51 -7.30 -6.60
CA HIS A 67 3.65 -8.73 -6.80
C HIS A 67 5.07 -9.20 -6.47
N GLU A 68 5.19 -10.28 -5.69
CA GLU A 68 6.48 -10.90 -5.40
C GLU A 68 7.02 -11.67 -6.60
N VAL A 69 8.28 -11.43 -6.95
CA VAL A 69 9.00 -12.11 -8.00
C VAL A 69 10.32 -12.66 -7.48
N LEU A 70 10.83 -13.71 -8.11
CA LEU A 70 12.16 -14.26 -7.84
C LEU A 70 13.13 -13.76 -8.92
N VAL A 71 14.21 -13.12 -8.47
CA VAL A 71 15.33 -12.72 -9.33
C VAL A 71 16.57 -13.48 -8.87
N GLY A 72 16.89 -14.58 -9.57
CA GLY A 72 17.81 -15.58 -9.07
C GLY A 72 17.25 -16.22 -7.78
N ASP A 73 18.03 -16.20 -6.69
CA ASP A 73 17.64 -16.75 -5.39
C ASP A 73 17.04 -15.67 -4.44
N LYS A 74 16.84 -14.45 -4.92
CA LYS A 74 16.34 -13.34 -4.12
C LYS A 74 14.88 -13.06 -4.43
N SER A 75 14.07 -12.94 -3.38
CA SER A 75 12.72 -12.42 -3.47
C SER A 75 12.75 -10.89 -3.47
N GLN A 76 12.05 -10.30 -4.42
CA GLN A 76 11.75 -8.87 -4.49
C GLN A 76 10.31 -8.65 -4.89
N THR A 77 9.87 -7.41 -5.00
CA THR A 77 8.53 -7.06 -5.49
C THR A 77 8.62 -6.18 -6.72
N ASP A 78 7.78 -6.49 -7.70
CA ASP A 78 7.54 -5.67 -8.88
C ASP A 78 6.10 -5.17 -8.89
N ILE A 79 5.77 -4.26 -9.80
CA ILE A 79 4.40 -3.85 -10.08
C ILE A 79 3.84 -4.71 -11.21
N ALA A 80 2.73 -5.38 -10.94
CA ALA A 80 1.95 -6.11 -11.93
C ALA A 80 0.70 -5.31 -12.33
N TYR A 81 0.19 -5.61 -13.53
CA TYR A 81 -1.03 -5.05 -14.08
C TYR A 81 -1.96 -6.17 -14.57
N TYR A 82 -3.18 -6.17 -14.08
CA TYR A 82 -4.26 -7.01 -14.59
C TYR A 82 -5.19 -6.17 -15.45
N ASP A 83 -5.29 -6.52 -16.73
CA ASP A 83 -6.15 -5.86 -17.70
C ASP A 83 -7.60 -6.36 -17.55
N LEU A 84 -8.56 -5.46 -17.35
CA LEU A 84 -9.99 -5.81 -17.14
C LEU A 84 -10.65 -6.36 -18.40
N THR A 85 -10.14 -6.04 -19.59
CA THR A 85 -10.70 -6.48 -20.88
C THR A 85 -10.20 -7.86 -21.26
N THR A 86 -8.87 -8.05 -21.22
CA THR A 86 -8.25 -9.32 -21.63
C THR A 86 -8.17 -10.34 -20.50
N GLN A 87 -8.35 -9.90 -19.26
CA GLN A 87 -8.20 -10.70 -18.03
C GLN A 87 -6.80 -11.33 -17.86
N GLN A 88 -5.80 -10.68 -18.42
CA GLN A 88 -4.41 -11.13 -18.34
C GLN A 88 -3.61 -10.30 -17.35
N VAL A 89 -2.70 -10.96 -16.62
CA VAL A 89 -1.71 -10.30 -15.76
C VAL A 89 -0.40 -10.16 -16.52
N SER A 90 0.20 -8.98 -16.44
CA SER A 90 1.54 -8.71 -16.95
C SER A 90 2.40 -8.09 -15.86
N ASN A 91 3.70 -8.42 -15.84
CA ASN A 91 4.66 -7.73 -14.98
C ASN A 91 5.07 -6.42 -15.64
N LEU A 92 4.76 -5.29 -15.01
CA LEU A 92 4.95 -3.95 -15.56
C LEU A 92 6.37 -3.43 -15.34
N THR A 93 6.88 -3.57 -14.11
CA THR A 93 8.27 -3.25 -13.77
C THR A 93 9.09 -4.54 -13.79
N LYS A 94 10.36 -4.45 -14.17
CA LYS A 94 11.30 -5.59 -14.21
C LYS A 94 12.65 -5.07 -13.79
N SER A 95 12.67 -4.38 -12.66
CA SER A 95 13.86 -3.72 -12.15
C SER A 95 14.70 -4.66 -11.28
N ALA A 96 15.84 -4.17 -10.80
CA ALA A 96 16.70 -4.91 -9.88
C ALA A 96 16.41 -4.60 -8.40
N VAL A 97 15.33 -3.86 -8.13
CA VAL A 97 14.95 -3.37 -6.80
C VAL A 97 13.49 -3.62 -6.54
N SER A 98 13.04 -3.53 -5.28
CA SER A 98 11.64 -3.74 -4.94
C SER A 98 10.81 -2.49 -5.12
N GLU A 99 9.62 -2.65 -5.73
CA GLU A 99 8.60 -1.63 -5.87
C GLU A 99 7.32 -1.99 -5.12
N TYR A 100 6.65 -0.95 -4.58
CA TYR A 100 5.45 -1.09 -3.76
C TYR A 100 4.44 0.03 -4.04
N SER A 101 3.17 -0.22 -3.70
CA SER A 101 2.12 0.80 -3.64
C SER A 101 1.93 1.58 -4.93
N PRO A 102 1.64 0.90 -6.07
CA PRO A 102 1.41 1.58 -7.34
C PRO A 102 0.20 2.50 -7.25
N THR A 103 0.32 3.70 -7.83
CA THR A 103 -0.77 4.69 -7.86
C THR A 103 -0.71 5.47 -9.16
N LEU A 104 -1.83 5.58 -9.87
CA LEU A 104 -1.89 6.39 -11.08
C LEU A 104 -1.73 7.87 -10.72
N MET A 105 -0.86 8.57 -11.45
CA MET A 105 -0.62 10.00 -11.25
C MET A 105 -1.78 10.84 -11.82
N PRO A 106 -1.91 12.12 -11.43
CA PRO A 106 -2.99 12.99 -11.90
C PRO A 106 -3.08 13.17 -13.42
N ASP A 107 -1.96 13.00 -14.12
CA ASP A 107 -1.89 13.06 -15.60
C ASP A 107 -2.52 11.83 -16.28
N LYS A 108 -2.89 10.79 -15.50
CA LYS A 108 -3.49 9.53 -15.94
C LYS A 108 -2.66 8.71 -16.94
N SER A 109 -1.43 9.10 -17.17
CA SER A 109 -0.50 8.48 -18.11
C SER A 109 0.68 7.83 -17.38
N ASN A 110 1.08 8.38 -16.25
CA ASN A 110 2.19 7.91 -15.45
C ASN A 110 1.71 7.20 -14.17
N LEU A 111 2.51 6.26 -13.74
CA LEU A 111 2.34 5.54 -12.48
C LEU A 111 3.42 5.99 -11.51
N SER A 112 3.08 6.17 -10.25
CA SER A 112 4.06 6.32 -9.18
C SER A 112 4.10 5.07 -8.30
N ALA A 113 5.28 4.74 -7.79
CA ALA A 113 5.48 3.64 -6.86
C ALA A 113 6.57 3.99 -5.82
N ILE A 114 6.54 3.30 -4.70
CA ILE A 114 7.62 3.37 -3.72
C ILE A 114 8.70 2.37 -4.12
N VAL A 115 9.90 2.87 -4.33
CA VAL A 115 11.08 2.05 -4.66
C VAL A 115 11.98 1.92 -3.44
N VAL A 116 12.38 0.70 -3.13
CA VAL A 116 13.46 0.45 -2.16
C VAL A 116 14.77 0.44 -2.95
N GLU A 117 15.48 1.55 -2.91
CA GLU A 117 16.73 1.73 -3.65
C GLU A 117 17.84 0.78 -3.14
N ALA A 118 18.92 0.65 -3.90
CA ALA A 118 20.02 -0.27 -3.57
C ALA A 118 20.69 0.03 -2.21
N ASP A 119 20.60 1.27 -1.73
CA ASP A 119 21.08 1.70 -0.42
C ASP A 119 20.05 1.47 0.72
N GLY A 120 18.90 0.84 0.40
CA GLY A 120 17.81 0.56 1.33
C GLY A 120 16.83 1.71 1.57
N LYS A 121 17.01 2.84 0.91
CA LYS A 121 16.12 4.00 1.06
C LYS A 121 14.83 3.82 0.30
N GLN A 122 13.72 4.22 0.92
CA GLN A 122 12.39 4.16 0.31
C GLN A 122 12.04 5.54 -0.27
N LYS A 123 11.96 5.62 -1.58
CA LYS A 123 11.69 6.85 -2.33
C LYS A 123 10.48 6.71 -3.23
N LEU A 124 9.85 7.85 -3.56
CA LEU A 124 8.75 7.89 -4.52
C LEU A 124 9.31 8.09 -5.94
N TRP A 125 8.97 7.16 -6.84
CA TRP A 125 9.41 7.15 -8.23
C TRP A 125 8.23 7.20 -9.19
N GLN A 126 8.47 7.74 -10.38
CA GLN A 126 7.54 7.78 -11.50
C GLN A 126 7.97 6.79 -12.57
N TYR A 127 6.99 6.07 -13.10
CA TYR A 127 7.11 5.16 -14.23
C TYR A 127 6.19 5.62 -15.35
N SER A 128 6.62 5.49 -16.58
CA SER A 128 5.79 5.73 -17.77
C SER A 128 5.45 4.39 -18.42
N PRO A 129 4.29 3.79 -18.12
CA PRO A 129 3.93 2.44 -18.61
C PRO A 129 3.82 2.34 -20.13
N LEU A 130 3.60 3.46 -20.80
CA LEU A 130 3.45 3.55 -22.27
C LEU A 130 4.75 3.91 -22.99
N SER A 131 5.84 4.17 -22.28
CA SER A 131 7.13 4.49 -22.86
C SER A 131 8.22 3.59 -22.28
N GLU A 132 9.19 3.22 -23.10
CA GLU A 132 10.39 2.49 -22.65
C GLU A 132 11.39 3.40 -21.90
N GLY A 133 10.93 4.57 -21.46
CA GLY A 133 11.75 5.54 -20.73
C GLY A 133 12.13 5.01 -19.33
N PRO A 134 13.31 5.42 -18.82
CA PRO A 134 13.71 5.04 -17.47
C PRO A 134 12.76 5.64 -16.42
N ALA A 135 12.54 4.91 -15.35
CA ALA A 135 11.88 5.45 -14.17
C ALA A 135 12.68 6.62 -13.58
N THR A 136 11.98 7.59 -13.03
CA THR A 136 12.60 8.80 -12.44
C THR A 136 12.11 9.03 -11.02
N ARG A 137 13.04 9.45 -10.15
CA ARG A 137 12.70 9.81 -8.77
C ARG A 137 11.91 11.12 -8.77
N ILE A 138 10.80 11.17 -8.00
CA ILE A 138 9.97 12.39 -7.91
C ILE A 138 10.57 13.39 -6.92
N PHE A 139 11.09 12.91 -5.79
CA PHE A 139 11.70 13.73 -4.76
C PHE A 139 13.03 13.15 -4.29
N ASP A 140 14.05 14.01 -4.16
CA ASP A 140 15.34 13.65 -3.55
C ASP A 140 15.39 13.91 -2.05
N TRP A 141 14.59 14.87 -1.56
CA TRP A 141 14.70 15.43 -0.22
C TRP A 141 13.86 14.72 0.85
N ILE A 142 12.96 13.78 0.49
CA ILE A 142 12.09 13.10 1.45
C ILE A 142 12.24 11.58 1.39
N GLU A 143 12.44 10.98 2.55
CA GLU A 143 12.56 9.55 2.81
C GLU A 143 12.39 9.26 4.30
N PRO A 144 12.05 8.05 4.72
CA PRO A 144 11.56 6.93 3.90
C PRO A 144 10.05 7.04 3.66
N VAL A 145 9.64 6.99 2.41
CA VAL A 145 8.22 7.03 2.00
C VAL A 145 7.63 5.63 2.05
N GLY A 146 6.50 5.44 2.74
CA GLY A 146 5.81 4.17 2.84
C GLY A 146 4.56 4.06 1.94
N TYR A 147 3.77 5.12 1.88
CA TYR A 147 2.55 5.22 1.06
C TYR A 147 2.35 6.66 0.59
N HIS A 148 1.49 6.85 -0.42
CA HIS A 148 1.15 8.18 -0.91
C HIS A 148 -0.24 8.20 -1.53
N ALA A 149 -0.81 9.40 -1.65
CA ALA A 149 -2.04 9.66 -2.42
C ALA A 149 -1.91 11.00 -3.13
N TRP A 150 -2.26 11.02 -4.41
CA TRP A 150 -2.27 12.21 -5.25
C TRP A 150 -3.56 13.01 -5.09
N GLY A 151 -3.45 14.33 -5.06
CA GLY A 151 -4.53 15.28 -5.31
C GLY A 151 -4.70 15.58 -6.79
N ILE A 152 -5.38 16.68 -7.11
CA ILE A 152 -5.71 17.00 -8.51
C ILE A 152 -4.57 17.73 -9.25
N LYS A 153 -3.79 18.56 -8.55
CA LYS A 153 -2.83 19.51 -9.14
C LYS A 153 -1.37 19.13 -8.80
N ASN A 154 -0.98 17.89 -9.02
CA ASN A 154 0.36 17.40 -8.67
C ASN A 154 0.75 17.63 -7.20
N ASP A 155 -0.24 17.85 -6.35
CA ASP A 155 -0.09 17.85 -4.90
C ASP A 155 -0.35 16.44 -4.36
N LEU A 156 0.26 16.12 -3.26
CA LEU A 156 0.13 14.79 -2.67
C LEU A 156 0.36 14.81 -1.18
N VAL A 157 -0.16 13.79 -0.53
CA VAL A 157 0.21 13.42 0.83
C VAL A 157 1.03 12.14 0.83
N MET A 158 1.98 12.05 1.74
CA MET A 158 2.87 10.90 1.91
C MET A 158 2.86 10.44 3.37
N PHE A 159 2.80 9.11 3.54
CA PHE A 159 3.10 8.45 4.80
C PHE A 159 4.61 8.31 4.89
N ILE A 160 5.21 9.00 5.86
CA ILE A 160 6.65 8.93 6.13
C ILE A 160 6.88 8.04 7.33
N LEU A 161 7.69 6.99 7.13
CA LEU A 161 8.06 6.07 8.19
C LEU A 161 8.91 6.78 9.25
N GLY A 162 8.74 6.40 10.50
CA GLY A 162 9.46 6.99 11.64
C GLY A 162 8.71 6.70 12.95
N GLU A 163 9.24 7.18 14.05
CA GLU A 163 8.65 7.07 15.38
C GLU A 163 8.37 8.49 15.93
N PRO A 164 7.14 8.99 15.80
CA PRO A 164 5.95 8.41 15.13
C PRO A 164 5.98 8.54 13.60
N HIS A 165 5.17 7.73 12.90
CA HIS A 165 4.86 7.94 11.49
C HIS A 165 4.15 9.26 11.26
N THR A 166 4.50 9.96 10.16
CA THR A 166 3.91 11.28 9.87
C THR A 166 3.24 11.33 8.51
N LEU A 167 2.14 12.10 8.43
CA LEU A 167 1.54 12.54 7.17
C LEU A 167 2.24 13.83 6.74
N GLN A 168 2.81 13.83 5.55
CA GLN A 168 3.39 15.03 4.96
C GLN A 168 2.70 15.40 3.67
N TYR A 169 2.39 16.67 3.50
CA TYR A 169 1.79 17.25 2.30
C TYR A 169 2.84 18.05 1.53
N THR A 170 2.83 17.91 0.20
CA THR A 170 3.69 18.67 -0.71
C THR A 170 3.08 18.75 -2.12
N SER A 171 3.76 19.45 -3.05
CA SER A 171 3.55 19.34 -4.50
C SER A 171 4.85 18.95 -5.21
N VAL A 172 4.75 18.49 -6.45
CA VAL A 172 5.93 18.05 -7.23
C VAL A 172 6.96 19.17 -7.38
N GLU A 173 6.51 20.41 -7.47
CA GLU A 173 7.36 21.59 -7.63
C GLU A 173 7.97 22.12 -6.31
N ALA A 174 7.52 21.59 -5.17
CA ALA A 174 7.95 22.09 -3.88
C ALA A 174 9.30 21.50 -3.44
N ALA A 175 10.16 22.34 -2.89
CA ALA A 175 11.47 21.93 -2.36
C ALA A 175 11.38 21.28 -0.97
N LYS A 176 10.22 21.28 -0.32
CA LYS A 176 9.98 20.70 1.01
C LYS A 176 8.50 20.37 1.23
N GLY A 177 8.23 19.46 2.16
CA GLY A 177 6.89 19.15 2.62
C GLY A 177 6.51 19.85 3.92
N GLN A 178 5.22 19.75 4.24
CA GLN A 178 4.64 20.18 5.50
C GLN A 178 4.14 18.96 6.27
N VAL A 179 4.55 18.79 7.52
CA VAL A 179 3.95 17.78 8.41
C VAL A 179 2.52 18.21 8.74
N VAL A 180 1.56 17.32 8.47
CA VAL A 180 0.14 17.54 8.67
C VAL A 180 -0.33 16.87 9.96
N ALA A 181 0.07 15.63 10.20
CA ALA A 181 -0.31 14.84 11.35
C ALA A 181 0.76 13.80 11.71
N SER A 182 0.66 13.26 12.91
CA SER A 182 1.52 12.18 13.43
C SER A 182 0.67 11.00 13.90
N ASN A 183 1.30 9.84 14.13
CA ASN A 183 0.64 8.57 14.52
C ASN A 183 -0.41 8.14 13.50
N ILE A 184 -0.13 8.36 12.23
CA ILE A 184 -1.07 8.08 11.15
C ILE A 184 -1.13 6.60 10.78
N GLY A 185 -2.29 6.18 10.24
CA GLY A 185 -2.46 4.91 9.55
C GLY A 185 -1.95 4.97 8.12
N ARG A 186 -1.89 3.81 7.50
CA ARG A 186 -1.25 3.63 6.19
C ARG A 186 -2.14 3.95 4.98
N THR A 187 -3.46 4.11 5.16
CA THR A 187 -4.40 4.40 4.07
C THR A 187 -4.54 5.90 3.89
N LEU A 188 -4.27 6.34 2.68
CA LEU A 188 -4.38 7.72 2.23
C LEU A 188 -5.26 7.76 0.99
N ILE A 189 -6.29 8.61 0.95
CA ILE A 189 -7.22 8.74 -0.17
C ILE A 189 -7.50 10.21 -0.43
N TYR A 190 -7.57 10.60 -1.70
CA TYR A 190 -8.07 11.91 -2.08
C TYR A 190 -9.57 11.84 -2.40
N ASN A 191 -10.36 12.65 -1.72
CA ASN A 191 -11.79 12.82 -2.01
C ASN A 191 -11.97 14.00 -2.98
N ASN A 192 -12.32 13.69 -4.23
CA ASN A 192 -12.46 14.68 -5.30
C ASN A 192 -13.61 15.67 -5.03
N SER A 193 -14.70 15.23 -4.40
CA SER A 193 -15.89 16.08 -4.18
C SER A 193 -15.65 17.17 -3.14
N THR A 194 -14.84 16.86 -2.11
CA THR A 194 -14.51 17.82 -1.04
C THR A 194 -13.13 18.45 -1.22
N ALA A 195 -12.36 18.01 -2.21
CA ALA A 195 -10.97 18.40 -2.45
C ALA A 195 -10.08 18.26 -1.19
N THR A 196 -10.25 17.14 -0.46
CA THR A 196 -9.53 16.85 0.79
C THR A 196 -8.86 15.48 0.73
N PHE A 197 -7.79 15.31 1.52
CA PHE A 197 -7.19 14.01 1.74
C PHE A 197 -7.77 13.36 2.97
N LEU A 198 -8.24 12.12 2.84
CA LEU A 198 -8.69 11.29 3.96
C LEU A 198 -7.53 10.42 4.45
N PHE A 199 -7.39 10.34 5.76
CA PHE A 199 -6.40 9.50 6.42
C PHE A 199 -6.90 9.09 7.80
N SER A 200 -6.31 8.06 8.39
CA SER A 200 -6.57 7.72 9.78
C SER A 200 -5.36 8.05 10.66
N TYR A 201 -5.59 8.30 11.93
CA TYR A 201 -4.54 8.49 12.91
C TYR A 201 -5.01 8.11 14.32
N THR A 202 -4.07 7.90 15.22
CA THR A 202 -4.37 7.59 16.62
C THR A 202 -4.26 8.86 17.45
N LYS A 203 -5.35 9.20 18.17
CA LYS A 203 -5.44 10.33 19.09
C LYS A 203 -6.10 9.87 20.38
N ASN A 204 -5.41 10.03 21.52
CA ASN A 204 -5.88 9.59 22.82
C ASN A 204 -6.38 8.12 22.80
N GLU A 205 -5.57 7.22 22.25
CA GLU A 205 -5.85 5.78 22.09
C GLU A 205 -7.08 5.47 21.19
N GLN A 206 -7.65 6.46 20.52
CA GLN A 206 -8.76 6.32 19.61
C GLN A 206 -8.27 6.34 18.17
N HIS A 207 -8.79 5.42 17.36
CA HIS A 207 -8.53 5.38 15.94
C HIS A 207 -9.52 6.30 15.21
N ILE A 208 -9.02 7.38 14.65
CA ILE A 208 -9.83 8.46 14.05
C ILE A 208 -9.62 8.47 12.54
N LEU A 209 -10.71 8.56 11.79
CA LEU A 209 -10.67 9.00 10.39
C LEU A 209 -10.75 10.52 10.38
N ALA A 210 -9.84 11.15 9.64
CA ALA A 210 -9.78 12.59 9.50
C ALA A 210 -9.65 12.99 8.03
N SER A 211 -9.95 14.25 7.75
CA SER A 211 -9.68 14.92 6.49
C SER A 211 -8.64 16.01 6.65
N PHE A 212 -7.79 16.18 5.63
CA PHE A 212 -6.88 17.32 5.49
C PHE A 212 -7.27 18.13 4.27
N ASN A 213 -7.53 19.42 4.46
CA ASN A 213 -7.82 20.34 3.38
C ASN A 213 -6.52 21.06 2.95
N PRO A 214 -6.01 20.83 1.72
CA PRO A 214 -4.75 21.42 1.26
C PRO A 214 -4.82 22.95 1.01
N GLN A 215 -6.01 23.53 0.90
CA GLN A 215 -6.17 24.97 0.66
C GLN A 215 -6.00 25.79 1.95
N ASN A 216 -6.72 25.39 3.02
CA ASN A 216 -6.68 26.10 4.31
C ASN A 216 -5.75 25.44 5.33
N LYS A 217 -5.12 24.30 4.99
CA LYS A 217 -4.18 23.55 5.84
C LYS A 217 -4.78 23.00 7.12
N GLN A 218 -6.11 22.83 7.17
CA GLN A 218 -6.79 22.34 8.36
C GLN A 218 -7.00 20.82 8.31
N VAL A 219 -6.94 20.21 9.48
CA VAL A 219 -7.31 18.82 9.74
C VAL A 219 -8.62 18.81 10.53
N GLU A 220 -9.56 17.99 10.07
CA GLU A 220 -10.86 17.79 10.71
C GLU A 220 -11.07 16.32 11.06
N ASP A 221 -11.40 16.03 12.32
CA ASP A 221 -11.79 14.70 12.77
C ASP A 221 -13.21 14.39 12.28
N LEU A 222 -13.38 13.35 11.47
CA LEU A 222 -14.66 13.00 10.87
C LEU A 222 -15.44 11.97 11.70
N LEU A 223 -14.77 10.86 12.05
CA LEU A 223 -15.42 9.79 12.80
C LEU A 223 -14.38 8.86 13.46
N ARG A 224 -14.83 8.09 14.46
CA ARG A 224 -14.03 7.03 15.05
C ARG A 224 -14.15 5.74 14.23
N LEU A 225 -13.03 5.16 13.87
CA LEU A 225 -12.94 3.83 13.27
C LEU A 225 -12.83 2.75 14.36
N PRO A 226 -13.28 1.50 14.09
CA PRO A 226 -12.95 0.37 14.94
C PRO A 226 -11.42 0.17 15.02
N SER A 227 -10.90 -0.19 16.19
CA SER A 227 -9.43 -0.29 16.42
C SER A 227 -8.70 -1.27 15.51
N GLN A 228 -9.38 -2.31 15.02
CA GLN A 228 -8.82 -3.29 14.09
C GLN A 228 -8.80 -2.84 12.62
N VAL A 229 -9.45 -1.71 12.29
CA VAL A 229 -9.52 -1.20 10.93
C VAL A 229 -8.27 -0.39 10.62
N GLN A 230 -7.43 -0.90 9.73
CA GLN A 230 -6.23 -0.22 9.26
C GLN A 230 -6.36 0.33 7.84
N ASP A 231 -7.28 -0.24 7.06
CA ASP A 231 -7.52 0.15 5.68
C ASP A 231 -8.99 0.43 5.46
N PHE A 232 -9.26 1.44 4.65
CA PHE A 232 -10.59 1.82 4.21
C PHE A 232 -10.54 2.26 2.75
N ILE A 233 -11.69 2.29 2.11
CA ILE A 233 -11.88 2.85 0.77
C ILE A 233 -12.95 3.93 0.82
N LEU A 234 -12.91 4.84 -0.14
CA LEU A 234 -14.02 5.72 -0.45
C LEU A 234 -14.92 5.00 -1.45
N LYS A 235 -16.14 4.62 -1.02
CA LYS A 235 -17.11 3.92 -1.86
C LYS A 235 -17.85 4.88 -2.77
N ASP A 236 -18.20 6.03 -2.23
CA ASP A 236 -18.77 7.20 -2.90
C ASP A 236 -18.31 8.46 -2.18
N ASP A 237 -18.70 9.63 -2.67
CA ASP A 237 -18.25 10.92 -2.14
C ASP A 237 -18.48 11.13 -0.64
N ALA A 238 -19.42 10.40 -0.05
CA ALA A 238 -19.85 10.57 1.33
C ALA A 238 -19.83 9.28 2.16
N THR A 239 -19.34 8.17 1.61
CA THR A 239 -19.39 6.84 2.26
C THR A 239 -18.04 6.17 2.18
N ILE A 240 -17.50 5.77 3.33
CA ILE A 240 -16.35 4.86 3.41
C ILE A 240 -16.81 3.42 3.56
N ALA A 241 -15.95 2.49 3.12
CA ALA A 241 -16.08 1.10 3.46
C ALA A 241 -14.75 0.53 3.97
N TYR A 242 -14.82 -0.44 4.87
CA TYR A 242 -13.67 -1.10 5.49
C TYR A 242 -13.98 -2.56 5.80
N ALA A 243 -12.96 -3.39 5.82
CA ALA A 243 -13.11 -4.80 6.16
C ALA A 243 -12.90 -5.04 7.66
N ILE A 244 -13.73 -5.93 8.22
CA ILE A 244 -13.50 -6.60 9.51
C ILE A 244 -13.52 -8.09 9.22
N LYS A 245 -12.38 -8.74 9.35
CA LYS A 245 -12.15 -10.12 8.87
C LYS A 245 -12.45 -10.20 7.37
N ASN A 246 -13.41 -10.99 6.99
CA ASN A 246 -13.82 -11.25 5.60
C ASN A 246 -15.20 -10.65 5.22
N ARG A 247 -15.67 -9.67 5.99
CA ARG A 247 -16.86 -8.89 5.70
C ARG A 247 -16.53 -7.42 5.53
N VAL A 248 -17.18 -6.76 4.59
CA VAL A 248 -17.00 -5.34 4.33
C VAL A 248 -18.21 -4.58 4.88
N TYR A 249 -17.92 -3.58 5.69
CA TYR A 249 -18.88 -2.68 6.30
C TYR A 249 -18.76 -1.30 5.67
N GLN A 250 -19.86 -0.56 5.67
CA GLN A 250 -19.90 0.80 5.18
C GLN A 250 -20.43 1.76 6.24
N ARG A 251 -19.98 3.02 6.14
CA ARG A 251 -20.39 4.10 7.05
C ARG A 251 -20.34 5.44 6.33
N LYS A 252 -21.36 6.29 6.55
CA LYS A 252 -21.42 7.64 6.00
C LYS A 252 -20.48 8.59 6.74
N LEU A 253 -19.89 9.53 6.00
CA LEU A 253 -19.01 10.59 6.54
C LEU A 253 -19.76 11.75 7.19
N ASN A 254 -21.09 11.78 7.10
CA ASN A 254 -21.95 12.86 7.63
C ASN A 254 -22.17 12.85 9.15
N GLY A 255 -21.33 12.16 9.90
CA GLY A 255 -21.43 12.06 11.36
C GLY A 255 -22.41 11.00 11.88
N SER A 256 -23.14 10.31 11.01
CA SER A 256 -23.97 9.16 11.43
C SER A 256 -23.09 8.05 12.02
N ASN A 257 -23.56 7.48 13.16
CA ASN A 257 -22.93 6.32 13.76
C ASN A 257 -23.42 4.99 13.20
N GLU A 258 -24.28 5.03 12.19
CA GLU A 258 -24.82 3.83 11.57
C GLU A 258 -23.75 3.11 10.75
N ILE A 259 -23.50 1.86 11.10
CA ILE A 259 -22.62 0.94 10.40
C ILE A 259 -23.48 -0.18 9.83
N SER A 260 -23.42 -0.42 8.55
CA SER A 260 -24.11 -1.53 7.89
C SER A 260 -23.15 -2.45 7.18
N GLN A 261 -23.44 -3.73 7.15
CA GLN A 261 -22.69 -4.68 6.31
C GLN A 261 -23.02 -4.41 4.84
N TRP A 262 -21.97 -4.18 4.04
CA TRP A 262 -22.11 -4.00 2.59
C TRP A 262 -21.93 -5.31 1.84
N LEU A 263 -20.85 -6.06 2.13
CA LEU A 263 -20.55 -7.32 1.45
C LEU A 263 -20.16 -8.42 2.45
N ASP A 264 -20.56 -9.64 2.17
CA ASP A 264 -20.01 -10.85 2.79
C ASP A 264 -19.14 -11.58 1.79
N LEU A 265 -17.82 -11.54 1.99
CA LEU A 265 -16.81 -12.16 1.14
C LEU A 265 -16.25 -13.45 1.75
N SER A 266 -16.89 -13.99 2.79
CA SER A 266 -16.43 -15.17 3.52
C SER A 266 -16.39 -16.45 2.67
N THR A 267 -17.14 -16.50 1.58
CA THR A 267 -17.07 -17.59 0.60
C THR A 267 -15.74 -17.59 -0.15
N TYR A 268 -15.19 -16.42 -0.43
CA TYR A 268 -14.00 -16.20 -1.27
C TYR A 268 -12.71 -16.02 -0.46
N CYS A 269 -12.79 -15.39 0.70
CA CYS A 269 -11.68 -15.20 1.63
C CYS A 269 -12.01 -15.85 2.98
N LYS A 270 -11.27 -16.89 3.34
CA LYS A 270 -11.51 -17.64 4.60
C LYS A 270 -10.83 -17.02 5.82
N THR A 271 -9.99 -16.04 5.60
CA THR A 271 -9.16 -15.39 6.62
C THR A 271 -9.54 -13.92 6.76
N ASN A 272 -8.59 -13.01 6.56
CA ASN A 272 -8.81 -11.58 6.69
C ASN A 272 -8.61 -10.86 5.35
N ILE A 273 -9.46 -9.90 5.08
CA ILE A 273 -9.25 -8.91 4.03
C ILE A 273 -8.40 -7.77 4.64
N THR A 274 -7.24 -7.52 4.06
CA THR A 274 -6.23 -6.59 4.62
C THR A 274 -6.06 -5.32 3.81
N ARG A 275 -6.45 -5.34 2.54
CA ARG A 275 -6.41 -4.19 1.64
C ARG A 275 -7.57 -4.24 0.66
N MET A 276 -8.02 -3.07 0.24
CA MET A 276 -9.07 -2.94 -0.77
C MET A 276 -8.81 -1.76 -1.69
N SER A 277 -9.33 -1.84 -2.91
CA SER A 277 -9.41 -0.72 -3.86
C SER A 277 -10.73 -0.83 -4.63
N TYR A 278 -11.42 0.28 -4.80
CA TYR A 278 -12.76 0.30 -5.39
C TYR A 278 -12.84 1.31 -6.53
N ASN A 279 -13.43 0.90 -7.65
CA ASN A 279 -13.70 1.77 -8.79
C ASN A 279 -14.81 1.15 -9.66
N ASN A 280 -15.77 1.95 -10.10
CA ASN A 280 -16.81 1.56 -11.08
C ASN A 280 -17.49 0.23 -10.73
N GLU A 281 -18.08 0.13 -9.55
CA GLU A 281 -18.78 -1.08 -9.06
C GLU A 281 -17.91 -2.36 -9.05
N LYS A 282 -16.58 -2.19 -9.02
CA LYS A 282 -15.63 -3.28 -8.83
C LYS A 282 -14.82 -3.05 -7.58
N LEU A 283 -14.62 -4.12 -6.81
CA LEU A 283 -13.83 -4.13 -5.59
C LEU A 283 -12.68 -5.12 -5.71
N ALA A 284 -11.47 -4.62 -5.79
CA ALA A 284 -10.27 -5.44 -5.60
C ALA A 284 -9.98 -5.57 -4.10
N PHE A 285 -9.69 -6.77 -3.64
CA PHE A 285 -9.36 -7.02 -2.23
C PHE A 285 -8.24 -8.05 -2.08
N VAL A 286 -7.46 -7.87 -1.04
CA VAL A 286 -6.36 -8.75 -0.64
C VAL A 286 -6.84 -9.68 0.46
N CYS A 287 -6.78 -10.97 0.20
CA CYS A 287 -7.05 -12.02 1.17
C CYS A 287 -5.73 -12.57 1.71
N ASP A 288 -5.51 -12.49 3.01
CA ASP A 288 -4.34 -13.10 3.65
C ASP A 288 -4.39 -14.61 3.53
N ILE A 289 -3.23 -15.22 3.31
CA ILE A 289 -3.07 -16.67 3.35
C ILE A 289 -2.37 -17.02 4.67
N THR A 290 -3.17 -17.40 5.66
CA THR A 290 -2.61 -17.93 6.92
C THR A 290 -2.04 -19.33 6.69
N LYS A 291 -0.91 -19.58 7.34
CA LYS A 291 -0.30 -20.93 7.39
C LYS A 291 -1.15 -21.87 8.24
#